data_a53e41d88ec54139e4ced7c213871362
#
_entry.id   a53e41d88ec54139e4ced7c213871362
#
_cell.length_a   1.000
_cell.length_b   1.000
_cell.length_c   1.000
_cell.angle_alpha   90.00
_cell.angle_beta   90.00
_cell.angle_gamma   90.00
#
_symmetry.space_group_name_H-M   'P 1'
#
loop_
_entity.id
_entity.type
_entity.pdbx_description
1 polymer ?
#
loop_
_entity_poly.entity_id
_entity_poly.type
_entity_poly.pdbx_seq_one_letter_code
_entity_poly.pdbx_strand_id
1 'polypeptide(L)'
;MFQTEDNCEEKAATRCRRDMTMNKCYRLGIDIGSTTVKIAVLDDENHFLFSDYERHFANIQETLADLLTKAVDKLGPIDIYPVITGSGGLTLAQYLDVPFAQEVVAVAEALQTYAPQTDVAIELGGEDAKIIYFEGGNVEQRMNGICAGGTGSFIDQMASLLQTDATGLNEYAKNYKSMYSIAARCGVFAKTDIQPLINEGATKEDLSASIFQAVVNQTISGLACGKPIRGHVAFLGGPLPVRASGVLYPYSEP
;
A
#
# COMPACT_ATOMS: atom_id res chain seq x y z
N MET A 1 0.05 30.15 10.22
CA MET A 1 -0.30 29.62 11.54
C MET A 1 0.03 28.14 11.53
N PHE A 2 1.35 27.82 11.44
CA PHE A 2 1.92 26.47 11.35
C PHE A 2 3.01 26.39 12.42
N GLN A 3 2.64 26.10 13.66
CA GLN A 3 3.58 25.97 14.80
C GLN A 3 3.21 24.82 15.75
N THR A 4 2.52 23.78 15.29
CA THR A 4 2.10 22.67 16.16
C THR A 4 2.71 21.32 15.81
N GLU A 5 3.40 21.16 14.68
CA GLU A 5 3.98 19.86 14.26
C GLU A 5 5.36 19.59 14.87
N ASP A 6 6.22 20.59 15.01
CA ASP A 6 7.55 20.45 15.63
C ASP A 6 7.53 20.00 17.11
N ASN A 7 6.40 20.17 17.79
CA ASN A 7 6.27 19.89 19.22
C ASN A 7 5.96 18.42 19.53
N CYS A 8 5.56 17.63 18.53
CA CYS A 8 5.19 16.22 18.73
C CYS A 8 6.42 15.30 18.58
N GLU A 9 7.25 15.55 17.57
CA GLU A 9 8.52 14.83 17.37
C GLU A 9 9.51 15.11 18.49
N GLU A 10 9.61 16.37 18.93
CA GLU A 10 10.50 16.75 20.01
C GLU A 10 10.08 16.19 21.38
N LYS A 11 8.78 16.10 21.66
CA LYS A 11 8.25 15.44 22.87
C LYS A 11 8.44 13.93 22.84
N ALA A 12 8.30 13.32 21.68
CA ALA A 12 8.50 11.90 21.47
C ALA A 12 9.96 11.49 21.64
N ALA A 13 10.86 12.19 20.97
CA ALA A 13 12.31 12.02 21.12
C ALA A 13 12.80 12.33 22.54
N THR A 14 12.15 13.28 23.23
CA THR A 14 12.51 13.69 24.60
C THR A 14 12.03 12.68 25.65
N ARG A 15 10.93 11.95 25.40
CA ARG A 15 10.43 10.92 26.33
C ARG A 15 11.32 9.67 26.28
N CYS A 16 11.74 9.24 25.10
CA CYS A 16 12.70 8.14 24.93
C CYS A 16 14.11 8.50 25.48
N ARG A 17 14.51 9.78 25.42
CA ARG A 17 15.81 10.26 25.95
C ARG A 17 15.85 10.40 27.48
N ARG A 18 14.72 10.46 28.17
CA ARG A 18 14.73 10.65 29.65
C ARG A 18 14.96 9.37 30.44
N ASP A 19 14.70 8.19 29.88
CA ASP A 19 14.93 6.90 30.54
C ASP A 19 16.20 6.18 30.05
N MET A 20 17.21 6.92 29.59
CA MET A 20 18.49 6.38 29.12
C MET A 20 19.35 5.78 30.24
N THR A 21 18.80 4.81 30.94
CA THR A 21 19.59 3.80 31.65
C THR A 21 19.23 2.42 31.10
N MET A 22 19.91 2.06 29.99
CA MET A 22 20.16 0.68 29.57
C MET A 22 19.09 -0.12 28.80
N ASN A 23 17.93 0.39 28.38
CA ASN A 23 17.06 -0.39 27.49
C ASN A 23 17.05 0.20 26.08
N LYS A 24 17.38 -0.64 25.08
CA LYS A 24 17.23 -0.33 23.66
C LYS A 24 15.75 -0.14 23.36
N CYS A 25 15.34 1.05 22.91
CA CYS A 25 13.97 1.33 22.54
C CYS A 25 13.81 1.15 21.03
N TYR A 26 12.90 0.27 20.61
CA TYR A 26 12.66 -0.03 19.21
C TYR A 26 11.46 0.77 18.68
N ARG A 27 11.43 1.03 17.37
CA ARG A 27 10.33 1.75 16.72
C ARG A 27 9.33 0.76 16.16
N LEU A 28 8.05 0.93 16.49
CA LEU A 28 6.94 0.14 15.96
C LEU A 28 6.07 1.01 15.06
N GLY A 29 6.06 0.74 13.77
CA GLY A 29 5.09 1.30 12.82
C GLY A 29 3.87 0.38 12.73
N ILE A 30 2.66 0.98 12.78
CA ILE A 30 1.38 0.30 12.61
C ILE A 30 0.62 1.01 11.49
N ASP A 31 0.33 0.31 10.40
CA ASP A 31 -0.49 0.81 9.30
C ASP A 31 -1.85 0.12 9.31
N ILE A 32 -2.92 0.91 9.53
CA ILE A 32 -4.31 0.43 9.50
C ILE A 32 -4.97 0.95 8.24
N GLY A 33 -4.88 0.16 7.19
CA GLY A 33 -5.56 0.45 5.93
C GLY A 33 -7.03 0.03 5.93
N SER A 34 -7.72 0.27 4.81
CA SER A 34 -9.14 -0.08 4.64
C SER A 34 -9.42 -1.59 4.68
N THR A 35 -8.46 -2.42 4.29
CA THR A 35 -8.63 -3.89 4.20
C THR A 35 -7.60 -4.68 5.00
N THR A 36 -6.50 -4.04 5.42
CA THR A 36 -5.34 -4.72 6.01
C THR A 36 -4.77 -3.97 7.19
N VAL A 37 -4.17 -4.71 8.12
CA VAL A 37 -3.29 -4.19 9.17
C VAL A 37 -1.87 -4.67 8.87
N LYS A 38 -0.89 -3.78 9.03
CA LYS A 38 0.53 -4.08 8.87
C LYS A 38 1.28 -3.56 10.08
N ILE A 39 2.33 -4.27 10.47
CA ILE A 39 3.25 -3.80 11.51
C ILE A 39 4.70 -3.96 11.05
N ALA A 40 5.56 -3.07 11.51
CA ALA A 40 6.99 -3.14 11.30
C ALA A 40 7.73 -2.70 12.57
N VAL A 41 8.68 -3.51 13.02
CA VAL A 41 9.58 -3.17 14.14
C VAL A 41 10.96 -2.90 13.59
N LEU A 42 11.51 -1.73 13.92
CA LEU A 42 12.81 -1.26 13.46
C LEU A 42 13.74 -1.03 14.65
N ASP A 43 15.04 -1.23 14.44
CA ASP A 43 16.07 -0.79 15.36
C ASP A 43 16.43 0.71 15.15
N ASP A 44 17.43 1.19 15.91
CA ASP A 44 17.89 2.58 15.83
C ASP A 44 18.57 2.93 14.49
N GLU A 45 19.04 1.91 13.77
CA GLU A 45 19.70 2.04 12.47
C GLU A 45 18.73 1.85 11.28
N ASN A 46 17.41 1.76 11.54
CA ASN A 46 16.35 1.50 10.57
C ASN A 46 16.37 0.09 9.95
N HIS A 47 17.00 -0.89 10.57
CA HIS A 47 16.90 -2.27 10.11
C HIS A 47 15.59 -2.89 10.56
N PHE A 48 14.96 -3.66 9.67
CA PHE A 48 13.77 -4.42 9.99
C PHE A 48 14.10 -5.61 10.89
N LEU A 49 13.53 -5.63 12.09
CA LEU A 49 13.61 -6.76 13.01
C LEU A 49 12.42 -7.71 12.84
N PHE A 50 11.25 -7.13 12.58
CA PHE A 50 10.01 -7.84 12.33
C PHE A 50 9.12 -7.02 11.39
N SER A 51 8.42 -7.70 10.51
CA SER A 51 7.31 -7.14 9.75
C SER A 51 6.31 -8.23 9.43
N ASP A 52 5.03 -7.89 9.50
CA ASP A 52 3.95 -8.80 9.11
C ASP A 52 2.73 -7.98 8.67
N TYR A 53 1.81 -8.64 7.97
CA TYR A 53 0.69 -8.02 7.31
C TYR A 53 -0.47 -9.01 7.18
N GLU A 54 -1.67 -8.61 7.58
CA GLU A 54 -2.87 -9.43 7.50
C GLU A 54 -4.10 -8.65 7.04
N ARG A 55 -5.05 -9.35 6.39
CA ARG A 55 -6.39 -8.80 6.14
C ARG A 55 -7.23 -8.85 7.40
N HIS A 56 -7.86 -7.73 7.76
CA HIS A 56 -8.60 -7.64 9.02
C HIS A 56 -10.08 -8.05 8.91
N PHE A 57 -10.67 -8.15 7.72
CA PHE A 57 -12.08 -8.53 7.53
C PHE A 57 -13.03 -7.84 8.50
N ALA A 58 -12.85 -6.55 8.74
CA ALA A 58 -13.52 -5.70 9.73
C ALA A 58 -13.17 -5.98 11.22
N ASN A 59 -12.27 -6.92 11.54
CA ASN A 59 -11.79 -7.24 12.90
C ASN A 59 -10.42 -6.62 13.18
N ILE A 60 -10.30 -5.30 13.04
CA ILE A 60 -9.02 -4.58 13.15
C ILE A 60 -8.30 -4.86 14.48
N GLN A 61 -9.03 -4.85 15.60
CA GLN A 61 -8.45 -5.01 16.94
C GLN A 61 -7.85 -6.40 17.14
N GLU A 62 -8.57 -7.45 16.74
CA GLU A 62 -8.08 -8.83 16.84
C GLU A 62 -6.87 -9.03 15.93
N THR A 63 -6.95 -8.59 14.68
CA THR A 63 -5.84 -8.69 13.72
C THR A 63 -4.58 -7.98 14.22
N LEU A 64 -4.74 -6.77 14.79
CA LEU A 64 -3.60 -6.05 15.36
C LEU A 64 -3.03 -6.79 16.57
N ALA A 65 -3.86 -7.31 17.47
CA ALA A 65 -3.43 -8.08 18.63
C ALA A 65 -2.65 -9.34 18.22
N ASP A 66 -3.12 -10.06 17.20
CA ASP A 66 -2.44 -11.25 16.66
C ASP A 66 -1.07 -10.88 16.07
N LEU A 67 -0.98 -9.81 15.28
CA LEU A 67 0.28 -9.33 14.71
C LEU A 67 1.28 -8.91 15.81
N LEU A 68 0.81 -8.21 16.83
CA LEU A 68 1.65 -7.82 17.97
C LEU A 68 2.12 -9.05 18.77
N THR A 69 1.25 -10.04 18.96
CA THR A 69 1.61 -11.30 19.61
C THR A 69 2.71 -12.03 18.85
N LYS A 70 2.59 -12.15 17.53
CA LYS A 70 3.64 -12.72 16.68
C LYS A 70 4.97 -11.96 16.79
N ALA A 71 4.92 -10.63 16.88
CA ALA A 71 6.12 -9.82 17.08
C ALA A 71 6.79 -10.13 18.42
N VAL A 72 6.00 -10.21 19.52
CA VAL A 72 6.49 -10.55 20.85
C VAL A 72 7.05 -11.99 20.90
N ASP A 73 6.39 -12.95 20.28
CA ASP A 73 6.85 -14.34 20.20
C ASP A 73 8.21 -14.45 19.50
N LYS A 74 8.45 -13.61 18.47
CA LYS A 74 9.70 -13.62 17.71
C LYS A 74 10.83 -12.82 18.36
N LEU A 75 10.52 -11.66 18.95
CA LEU A 75 11.52 -10.71 19.44
C LEU A 75 11.71 -10.77 20.97
N GLY A 76 10.78 -11.41 21.69
CA GLY A 76 10.69 -11.34 23.15
C GLY A 76 10.10 -10.01 23.62
N PRO A 77 10.05 -9.78 24.93
CA PRO A 77 9.61 -8.51 25.51
C PRO A 77 10.66 -7.43 25.25
N ILE A 78 10.26 -6.38 24.53
CA ILE A 78 11.08 -5.23 24.16
C ILE A 78 10.34 -3.93 24.44
N ASP A 79 11.09 -2.86 24.74
CA ASP A 79 10.51 -1.52 24.83
C ASP A 79 10.33 -0.95 23.43
N ILE A 80 9.11 -0.48 23.13
CA ILE A 80 8.75 0.02 21.80
C ILE A 80 8.24 1.45 21.85
N TYR A 81 8.50 2.18 20.77
CA TYR A 81 7.92 3.47 20.47
C TYR A 81 6.95 3.32 19.29
N PRO A 82 5.62 3.29 19.52
CA PRO A 82 4.64 3.09 18.48
C PRO A 82 4.30 4.38 17.73
N VAL A 83 4.09 4.27 16.42
CA VAL A 83 3.51 5.29 15.56
C VAL A 83 2.46 4.62 14.68
N ILE A 84 1.29 5.23 14.57
CA ILE A 84 0.18 4.70 13.78
C ILE A 84 0.00 5.54 12.52
N THR A 85 -0.30 4.88 11.40
CA THR A 85 -0.66 5.48 10.11
C THR A 85 -1.83 4.72 9.47
N GLY A 86 -2.21 5.11 8.28
CA GLY A 86 -3.28 4.48 7.51
C GLY A 86 -4.64 5.12 7.72
N SER A 87 -5.53 4.92 6.75
CA SER A 87 -6.87 5.56 6.71
C SER A 87 -7.76 5.20 7.90
N GLY A 88 -7.60 4.01 8.50
CA GLY A 88 -8.31 3.55 9.69
C GLY A 88 -7.60 3.85 11.02
N GLY A 89 -6.37 4.40 10.99
CA GLY A 89 -5.49 4.47 12.16
C GLY A 89 -5.74 5.64 13.11
N LEU A 90 -6.32 6.74 12.64
CA LEU A 90 -6.43 7.99 13.43
C LEU A 90 -7.20 7.81 14.73
N THR A 91 -8.34 7.14 14.71
CA THR A 91 -9.17 6.90 15.91
C THR A 91 -8.43 6.03 16.93
N LEU A 92 -7.73 5.00 16.47
CA LEU A 92 -6.95 4.13 17.34
C LEU A 92 -5.75 4.87 17.95
N ALA A 93 -5.06 5.70 17.18
CA ALA A 93 -3.95 6.53 17.65
C ALA A 93 -4.40 7.47 18.78
N GLN A 94 -5.56 8.12 18.61
CA GLN A 94 -6.16 8.96 19.63
C GLN A 94 -6.56 8.17 20.89
N TYR A 95 -7.15 6.98 20.71
CA TYR A 95 -7.57 6.14 21.83
C TYR A 95 -6.37 5.63 22.66
N LEU A 96 -5.28 5.29 22.00
CA LEU A 96 -4.07 4.77 22.65
C LEU A 96 -3.11 5.86 23.12
N ASP A 97 -3.40 7.14 22.83
CA ASP A 97 -2.52 8.30 23.09
C ASP A 97 -1.11 8.10 22.48
N VAL A 98 -1.07 7.64 21.22
CA VAL A 98 0.15 7.45 20.45
C VAL A 98 0.19 8.37 19.22
N PRO A 99 1.38 8.75 18.71
CA PRO A 99 1.50 9.59 17.53
C PRO A 99 0.83 8.97 16.31
N PHE A 100 0.21 9.84 15.49
CA PHE A 100 -0.32 9.49 14.18
C PHE A 100 0.49 10.21 13.11
N ALA A 101 0.95 9.46 12.10
CA ALA A 101 1.59 9.99 10.90
C ALA A 101 0.63 9.90 9.72
N GLN A 102 0.55 10.96 8.92
CA GLN A 102 -0.20 10.88 7.66
C GLN A 102 0.48 9.90 6.71
N GLU A 103 -0.31 9.12 5.99
CA GLU A 103 0.16 8.05 5.11
C GLU A 103 1.16 8.55 4.05
N VAL A 104 0.90 9.72 3.44
CA VAL A 104 1.82 10.31 2.47
C VAL A 104 3.17 10.66 3.07
N VAL A 105 3.19 11.14 4.32
CA VAL A 105 4.43 11.47 5.03
C VAL A 105 5.20 10.19 5.36
N ALA A 106 4.51 9.17 5.87
CA ALA A 106 5.12 7.88 6.18
C ALA A 106 5.73 7.20 4.93
N VAL A 107 5.00 7.22 3.80
CA VAL A 107 5.49 6.67 2.52
C VAL A 107 6.68 7.47 2.00
N ALA A 108 6.63 8.80 2.04
CA ALA A 108 7.73 9.65 1.57
C ALA A 108 9.00 9.42 2.40
N GLU A 109 8.90 9.36 3.72
CA GLU A 109 10.03 9.08 4.63
C GLU A 109 10.63 7.69 4.38
N ALA A 110 9.78 6.68 4.22
CA ALA A 110 10.23 5.32 3.91
C ALA A 110 10.97 5.25 2.57
N LEU A 111 10.47 5.91 1.52
CA LEU A 111 11.14 5.94 0.22
C LEU A 111 12.44 6.73 0.25
N GLN A 112 12.50 7.86 0.95
CA GLN A 112 13.74 8.60 1.13
C GLN A 112 14.82 7.78 1.86
N THR A 113 14.39 6.94 2.81
CA THR A 113 15.30 6.11 3.60
C THR A 113 15.78 4.88 2.83
N TYR A 114 14.85 4.13 2.20
CA TYR A 114 15.15 2.81 1.63
C TYR A 114 15.32 2.81 0.11
N ALA A 115 14.80 3.82 -0.58
CA ALA A 115 14.84 3.94 -2.04
C ALA A 115 15.00 5.42 -2.47
N PRO A 116 16.08 6.11 -2.05
CA PRO A 116 16.23 7.57 -2.23
C PRO A 116 16.29 8.01 -3.70
N GLN A 117 16.49 7.08 -4.63
CA GLN A 117 16.49 7.35 -6.06
C GLN A 117 15.08 7.38 -6.66
N THR A 118 14.01 7.18 -5.87
CA THR A 118 12.64 7.13 -6.39
C THR A 118 12.20 8.51 -6.88
N ASP A 119 11.81 8.59 -8.15
CA ASP A 119 11.22 9.79 -8.76
C ASP A 119 9.70 9.77 -8.71
N VAL A 120 9.10 8.58 -8.83
CA VAL A 120 7.65 8.39 -8.79
C VAL A 120 7.31 7.14 -7.98
N ALA A 121 6.33 7.23 -7.09
CA ALA A 121 5.76 6.07 -6.43
C ALA A 121 4.31 5.86 -6.87
N ILE A 122 3.94 4.63 -7.18
CA ILE A 122 2.57 4.21 -7.50
C ILE A 122 2.15 3.21 -6.43
N GLU A 123 1.16 3.59 -5.65
CA GLU A 123 0.60 2.76 -4.60
C GLU A 123 -0.78 2.26 -5.01
N LEU A 124 -0.96 0.93 -4.98
CA LEU A 124 -2.25 0.29 -5.15
C LEU A 124 -2.68 -0.28 -3.79
N GLY A 125 -3.58 0.43 -3.13
CA GLY A 125 -4.19 0.02 -1.87
C GLY A 125 -5.39 -0.91 -2.06
N GLY A 126 -6.06 -1.25 -0.96
CA GLY A 126 -7.28 -2.05 -0.97
C GLY A 126 -8.43 -1.35 -1.67
N GLU A 127 -8.67 -0.09 -1.33
CA GLU A 127 -9.79 0.72 -1.85
C GLU A 127 -9.32 2.02 -2.50
N ASP A 128 -8.09 2.43 -2.29
CA ASP A 128 -7.49 3.62 -2.88
C ASP A 128 -6.27 3.27 -3.74
N ALA A 129 -5.94 4.17 -4.64
CA ALA A 129 -4.74 4.13 -5.43
C ALA A 129 -4.14 5.54 -5.46
N LYS A 130 -2.82 5.62 -5.34
CA LYS A 130 -2.09 6.89 -5.25
C LYS A 130 -0.91 6.90 -6.21
N ILE A 131 -0.60 8.08 -6.72
CA ILE A 131 0.67 8.35 -7.39
C ILE A 131 1.35 9.52 -6.70
N ILE A 132 2.63 9.36 -6.39
CA ILE A 132 3.43 10.36 -5.68
C ILE A 132 4.62 10.68 -6.55
N TYR A 133 4.82 11.97 -6.83
CA TYR A 133 5.97 12.49 -7.57
C TYR A 133 6.93 13.19 -6.61
N PHE A 134 8.21 12.88 -6.73
CA PHE A 134 9.29 13.51 -5.99
C PHE A 134 10.10 14.39 -6.94
N GLU A 135 9.83 15.69 -6.96
CA GLU A 135 10.46 16.62 -7.89
C GLU A 135 11.06 17.83 -7.14
N GLY A 136 12.38 17.99 -7.23
CA GLY A 136 13.06 19.18 -6.70
C GLY A 136 12.86 19.42 -5.20
N GLY A 137 12.71 18.37 -4.40
CA GLY A 137 12.43 18.43 -2.95
C GLY A 137 10.96 18.64 -2.61
N ASN A 138 10.07 18.69 -3.60
CA ASN A 138 8.63 18.75 -3.39
C ASN A 138 8.01 17.36 -3.58
N VAL A 139 6.94 17.11 -2.81
CA VAL A 139 6.13 15.89 -2.91
C VAL A 139 4.75 16.28 -3.42
N GLU A 140 4.40 15.80 -4.63
CA GLU A 140 3.06 15.96 -5.20
C GLU A 140 2.35 14.63 -5.17
N GLN A 141 1.23 14.55 -4.46
CA GLN A 141 0.39 13.35 -4.41
C GLN A 141 -0.90 13.57 -5.17
N ARG A 142 -1.32 12.54 -5.91
CA ARG A 142 -2.66 12.40 -6.47
C ARG A 142 -3.25 11.07 -6.05
N MET A 143 -4.55 11.06 -5.80
CA MET A 143 -5.28 9.88 -5.36
C MET A 143 -6.52 9.70 -6.23
N ASN A 144 -6.95 8.46 -6.45
CA ASN A 144 -8.23 8.20 -7.08
C ASN A 144 -9.37 8.82 -6.26
N GLY A 145 -10.45 9.18 -6.94
CA GLY A 145 -11.64 9.71 -6.28
C GLY A 145 -12.42 8.60 -5.53
N ILE A 146 -13.74 8.75 -5.46
CA ILE A 146 -14.66 7.87 -4.72
C ILE A 146 -14.72 6.43 -5.29
N CYS A 147 -14.20 6.20 -6.49
CA CYS A 147 -14.31 4.91 -7.18
C CYS A 147 -13.08 4.03 -6.91
N ALA A 148 -13.32 2.84 -6.38
CA ALA A 148 -12.29 1.81 -6.17
C ALA A 148 -11.78 1.15 -7.47
N GLY A 149 -12.11 1.68 -8.65
CA GLY A 149 -11.60 1.21 -9.93
C GLY A 149 -10.07 1.27 -9.99
N GLY A 150 -9.43 0.17 -10.36
CA GLY A 150 -7.98 0.09 -10.39
C GLY A 150 -7.30 -0.19 -9.04
N THR A 151 -8.06 -0.57 -8.02
CA THR A 151 -7.56 -0.91 -6.68
C THR A 151 -7.62 -2.41 -6.40
N GLY A 152 -7.15 -2.82 -5.22
CA GLY A 152 -7.24 -4.22 -4.77
C GLY A 152 -8.67 -4.75 -4.72
N SER A 153 -9.62 -3.96 -4.25
CA SER A 153 -11.05 -4.33 -4.25
C SER A 153 -11.59 -4.57 -5.65
N PHE A 154 -11.15 -3.81 -6.65
CA PHE A 154 -11.51 -4.07 -8.05
C PHE A 154 -10.96 -5.43 -8.50
N ILE A 155 -9.69 -5.71 -8.21
CA ILE A 155 -9.04 -6.98 -8.56
C ILE A 155 -9.76 -8.15 -7.87
N ASP A 156 -10.07 -8.05 -6.57
CA ASP A 156 -10.81 -9.08 -5.82
C ASP A 156 -12.21 -9.33 -6.40
N GLN A 157 -12.95 -8.28 -6.80
CA GLN A 157 -14.26 -8.42 -7.44
C GLN A 157 -14.17 -9.13 -8.79
N MET A 158 -13.16 -8.81 -9.60
CA MET A 158 -12.95 -9.46 -10.90
C MET A 158 -12.47 -10.90 -10.75
N ALA A 159 -11.60 -11.18 -9.78
CA ALA A 159 -11.19 -12.53 -9.44
C ALA A 159 -12.40 -13.39 -9.02
N SER A 160 -13.26 -12.86 -8.15
CA SER A 160 -14.49 -13.53 -7.73
C SER A 160 -15.43 -13.82 -8.90
N LEU A 161 -15.57 -12.91 -9.87
CA LEU A 161 -16.35 -13.11 -11.08
C LEU A 161 -15.83 -14.28 -11.93
N LEU A 162 -14.49 -14.45 -11.98
CA LEU A 162 -13.84 -15.56 -12.67
C LEU A 162 -13.69 -16.83 -11.80
N GLN A 163 -14.30 -16.85 -10.60
CA GLN A 163 -14.25 -17.95 -9.64
C GLN A 163 -12.80 -18.32 -9.26
N THR A 164 -12.02 -17.32 -8.90
CA THR A 164 -10.64 -17.43 -8.44
C THR A 164 -10.35 -16.32 -7.42
N ASP A 165 -9.11 -16.23 -6.95
CA ASP A 165 -8.58 -15.14 -6.13
C ASP A 165 -7.55 -14.29 -6.91
N ALA A 166 -6.99 -13.27 -6.29
CA ALA A 166 -5.99 -12.41 -6.92
C ALA A 166 -4.73 -13.18 -7.36
N THR A 167 -4.34 -14.21 -6.61
CA THR A 167 -3.21 -15.08 -6.95
C THR A 167 -3.51 -15.91 -8.20
N GLY A 168 -4.68 -16.55 -8.24
CA GLY A 168 -5.11 -17.32 -9.40
C GLY A 168 -5.30 -16.45 -10.64
N LEU A 169 -5.81 -15.22 -10.48
CA LEU A 169 -5.91 -14.24 -11.56
C LEU A 169 -4.52 -13.94 -12.16
N ASN A 170 -3.52 -13.76 -11.31
CA ASN A 170 -2.14 -13.53 -11.74
C ASN A 170 -1.56 -14.74 -12.47
N GLU A 171 -1.82 -15.96 -12.00
CA GLU A 171 -1.35 -17.19 -12.67
C GLU A 171 -2.01 -17.36 -14.05
N TYR A 172 -3.31 -17.11 -14.18
CA TYR A 172 -3.98 -17.13 -15.48
C TYR A 172 -3.39 -16.10 -16.44
N ALA A 173 -3.20 -14.86 -15.99
CA ALA A 173 -2.69 -13.76 -16.82
C ALA A 173 -1.33 -14.05 -17.47
N LYS A 174 -0.50 -14.93 -16.90
CA LYS A 174 0.80 -15.30 -17.47
C LYS A 174 0.70 -15.99 -18.84
N ASN A 175 -0.43 -16.62 -19.13
CA ASN A 175 -0.63 -17.47 -20.31
C ASN A 175 -1.62 -16.86 -21.32
N TYR A 176 -1.89 -15.56 -21.25
CA TYR A 176 -2.80 -14.88 -22.15
C TYR A 176 -2.33 -14.93 -23.61
N LYS A 177 -3.27 -14.90 -24.54
CA LYS A 177 -3.03 -14.85 -26.00
C LYS A 177 -3.67 -13.62 -26.64
N SER A 178 -4.76 -13.12 -26.05
CA SER A 178 -5.52 -11.98 -26.53
C SER A 178 -5.84 -11.04 -25.40
N MET A 179 -6.03 -9.75 -25.70
CA MET A 179 -6.46 -8.75 -24.72
C MET A 179 -7.73 -8.07 -25.16
N TYR A 180 -8.67 -7.91 -24.25
CA TYR A 180 -9.95 -7.25 -24.46
C TYR A 180 -9.95 -5.87 -23.80
N SER A 181 -10.72 -4.95 -24.35
CA SER A 181 -10.94 -3.64 -23.72
C SER A 181 -11.94 -3.77 -22.59
N ILE A 182 -11.49 -3.56 -21.36
CA ILE A 182 -12.31 -3.59 -20.14
C ILE A 182 -12.18 -2.23 -19.46
N ALA A 183 -13.32 -1.65 -19.04
CA ALA A 183 -13.32 -0.40 -18.31
C ALA A 183 -13.02 -0.63 -16.82
N ALA A 184 -11.90 -0.10 -16.33
CA ALA A 184 -11.50 -0.18 -14.92
C ALA A 184 -12.16 0.89 -14.03
N ARG A 185 -13.28 1.45 -14.43
CA ARG A 185 -13.93 2.57 -13.71
C ARG A 185 -14.64 2.13 -12.43
N CYS A 186 -15.46 1.08 -12.56
CA CYS A 186 -16.27 0.56 -11.47
C CYS A 186 -16.44 -0.94 -11.70
N GLY A 187 -16.39 -1.74 -10.64
CA GLY A 187 -16.58 -3.19 -10.74
C GLY A 187 -17.90 -3.60 -11.40
N VAL A 188 -18.96 -2.78 -11.25
CA VAL A 188 -20.24 -3.01 -11.92
C VAL A 188 -20.11 -2.88 -13.44
N PHE A 189 -19.48 -1.81 -13.94
CA PHE A 189 -19.28 -1.62 -15.38
C PHE A 189 -18.28 -2.63 -15.95
N ALA A 190 -17.20 -2.92 -15.24
CA ALA A 190 -16.28 -3.97 -15.67
C ALA A 190 -16.96 -5.33 -15.80
N LYS A 191 -17.88 -5.66 -14.88
CA LYS A 191 -18.70 -6.87 -14.99
C LYS A 191 -19.57 -6.90 -16.25
N THR A 192 -20.14 -5.77 -16.66
CA THR A 192 -20.94 -5.67 -17.88
C THR A 192 -20.08 -5.81 -19.15
N ASP A 193 -18.81 -5.45 -19.10
CA ASP A 193 -17.87 -5.67 -20.21
C ASP A 193 -17.39 -7.13 -20.26
N ILE A 194 -17.14 -7.75 -19.11
CA ILE A 194 -16.60 -9.11 -19.02
C ILE A 194 -17.65 -10.17 -19.30
N GLN A 195 -18.89 -10.00 -18.86
CA GLN A 195 -19.92 -11.03 -18.98
C GLN A 195 -20.22 -11.43 -20.43
N PRO A 196 -20.35 -10.51 -21.40
CA PRO A 196 -20.48 -10.87 -22.82
C PRO A 196 -19.26 -11.66 -23.34
N LEU A 197 -18.04 -11.26 -22.97
CA LEU A 197 -16.83 -11.94 -23.37
C LEU A 197 -16.78 -13.39 -22.88
N ILE A 198 -17.21 -13.64 -21.65
CA ILE A 198 -17.37 -15.01 -21.12
C ILE A 198 -18.36 -15.82 -21.96
N ASN A 199 -19.48 -15.22 -22.31
CA ASN A 199 -20.51 -15.88 -23.13
C ASN A 199 -20.03 -16.16 -24.56
N GLU A 200 -19.12 -15.38 -25.08
CA GLU A 200 -18.46 -15.53 -26.38
C GLU A 200 -17.29 -16.53 -26.35
N GLY A 201 -16.95 -17.05 -25.17
CA GLY A 201 -15.92 -18.07 -25.01
C GLY A 201 -14.50 -17.52 -24.76
N ALA A 202 -14.38 -16.27 -24.31
CA ALA A 202 -13.09 -15.73 -23.88
C ALA A 202 -12.49 -16.57 -22.73
N THR A 203 -11.19 -16.82 -22.78
CA THR A 203 -10.51 -17.64 -21.79
C THR A 203 -10.26 -16.88 -20.49
N LYS A 204 -10.09 -17.60 -19.38
CA LYS A 204 -9.73 -16.96 -18.09
C LYS A 204 -8.39 -16.26 -18.18
N GLU A 205 -7.46 -16.81 -18.95
CA GLU A 205 -6.13 -16.26 -19.18
C GLU A 205 -6.21 -14.88 -19.84
N ASP A 206 -6.97 -14.77 -20.92
CA ASP A 206 -7.16 -13.53 -21.67
C ASP A 206 -7.91 -12.48 -20.86
N LEU A 207 -8.96 -12.89 -20.14
CA LEU A 207 -9.74 -12.01 -19.27
C LEU A 207 -8.90 -11.50 -18.10
N SER A 208 -8.06 -12.35 -17.49
CA SER A 208 -7.20 -11.96 -16.38
C SER A 208 -6.15 -10.92 -16.80
N ALA A 209 -5.51 -11.12 -17.94
CA ALA A 209 -4.56 -10.14 -18.49
C ALA A 209 -5.28 -8.82 -18.84
N SER A 210 -6.49 -8.89 -19.39
CA SER A 210 -7.31 -7.73 -19.73
C SER A 210 -7.74 -6.92 -18.50
N ILE A 211 -8.05 -7.60 -17.39
CA ILE A 211 -8.37 -6.97 -16.09
C ILE A 211 -7.15 -6.21 -15.57
N PHE A 212 -5.95 -6.81 -15.57
CA PHE A 212 -4.74 -6.11 -15.14
C PHE A 212 -4.39 -4.93 -16.07
N GLN A 213 -4.57 -5.07 -17.37
CA GLN A 213 -4.39 -3.96 -18.31
C GLN A 213 -5.37 -2.81 -18.02
N ALA A 214 -6.60 -3.12 -17.63
CA ALA A 214 -7.57 -2.11 -17.23
C ALA A 214 -7.12 -1.36 -15.95
N VAL A 215 -6.52 -2.04 -14.96
CA VAL A 215 -5.92 -1.41 -13.77
C VAL A 215 -4.79 -0.47 -14.18
N VAL A 216 -3.88 -0.89 -15.06
CA VAL A 216 -2.78 -0.07 -15.58
C VAL A 216 -3.32 1.17 -16.28
N ASN A 217 -4.29 1.01 -17.18
CA ASN A 217 -4.92 2.12 -17.90
C ASN A 217 -5.58 3.12 -16.94
N GLN A 218 -6.23 2.65 -15.88
CA GLN A 218 -6.83 3.50 -14.85
C GLN A 218 -5.78 4.27 -14.07
N THR A 219 -4.66 3.63 -13.71
CA THR A 219 -3.54 4.29 -13.03
C THR A 219 -2.97 5.40 -13.90
N ILE A 220 -2.68 5.14 -15.17
CA ILE A 220 -2.11 6.12 -16.09
C ILE A 220 -3.09 7.26 -16.37
N SER A 221 -4.33 6.95 -16.73
CA SER A 221 -5.31 7.97 -17.12
C SER A 221 -5.93 8.68 -15.93
N GLY A 222 -6.23 7.97 -14.84
CA GLY A 222 -6.95 8.47 -13.68
C GLY A 222 -6.07 9.15 -12.65
N LEU A 223 -4.84 8.67 -12.44
CA LEU A 223 -3.92 9.24 -11.44
C LEU A 223 -2.89 10.17 -12.08
N ALA A 224 -2.17 9.72 -13.10
CA ALA A 224 -1.15 10.56 -13.72
C ALA A 224 -1.77 11.75 -14.47
N CYS A 225 -2.98 11.59 -15.06
CA CYS A 225 -3.71 12.68 -15.72
C CYS A 225 -2.83 13.48 -16.70
N GLY A 226 -2.03 12.77 -17.51
CA GLY A 226 -1.13 13.38 -18.49
C GLY A 226 0.22 13.85 -17.94
N LYS A 227 0.46 13.81 -16.62
CA LYS A 227 1.81 14.03 -16.08
C LYS A 227 2.68 12.83 -16.38
N PRO A 228 3.88 13.01 -16.96
CA PRO A 228 4.76 11.90 -17.31
C PRO A 228 5.16 11.08 -16.07
N ILE A 229 5.15 9.76 -16.20
CA ILE A 229 5.75 8.84 -15.23
C ILE A 229 7.16 8.52 -15.77
N ARG A 230 8.19 9.11 -15.17
CA ARG A 230 9.57 9.02 -15.64
C ARG A 230 10.54 8.77 -14.48
N GLY A 231 11.73 8.25 -14.82
CA GLY A 231 12.78 7.98 -13.85
C GLY A 231 12.57 6.65 -13.11
N HIS A 232 12.99 6.61 -11.86
CA HIS A 232 12.87 5.42 -11.01
C HIS A 232 11.46 5.36 -10.41
N VAL A 233 10.71 4.35 -10.79
CA VAL A 233 9.33 4.16 -10.35
C VAL A 233 9.28 3.07 -9.28
N ALA A 234 8.83 3.43 -8.08
CA ALA A 234 8.54 2.48 -7.02
C ALA A 234 7.07 2.04 -7.07
N PHE A 235 6.81 0.74 -7.00
CA PHE A 235 5.47 0.19 -6.88
C PHE A 235 5.23 -0.27 -5.45
N LEU A 236 4.13 0.19 -4.85
CA LEU A 236 3.76 -0.04 -3.46
C LEU A 236 2.34 -0.60 -3.36
N GLY A 237 2.04 -1.26 -2.24
CA GLY A 237 0.70 -1.73 -1.90
C GLY A 237 0.52 -3.24 -1.95
N GLY A 238 -0.51 -3.72 -1.25
CA GLY A 238 -0.79 -5.15 -1.07
C GLY A 238 -1.20 -5.93 -2.34
N PRO A 239 -1.90 -5.34 -3.31
CA PRO A 239 -2.25 -6.01 -4.56
C PRO A 239 -1.06 -6.36 -5.45
N LEU A 240 0.08 -5.71 -5.24
CA LEU A 240 1.29 -5.99 -6.00
C LEU A 240 1.99 -7.23 -5.42
N PRO A 241 2.47 -8.17 -6.27
CA PRO A 241 3.17 -9.34 -5.76
C PRO A 241 4.40 -8.93 -4.96
N VAL A 242 4.62 -9.57 -3.81
CA VAL A 242 5.71 -9.28 -2.85
C VAL A 242 7.10 -9.28 -3.51
N ARG A 243 7.26 -9.92 -4.65
CA ARG A 243 8.51 -9.88 -5.44
C ARG A 243 8.71 -8.57 -6.23
N ALA A 244 7.66 -7.76 -6.42
CA ALA A 244 7.76 -6.46 -7.11
C ALA A 244 8.12 -5.33 -6.13
N SER A 245 7.98 -5.53 -4.82
CA SER A 245 8.27 -4.53 -3.79
C SER A 245 9.76 -4.19 -3.62
N GLY A 246 10.63 -4.71 -4.45
CA GLY A 246 12.06 -4.39 -4.47
C GLY A 246 12.64 -4.17 -5.86
N VAL A 247 11.81 -4.18 -6.91
CA VAL A 247 12.30 -4.01 -8.28
C VAL A 247 11.95 -2.61 -8.77
N LEU A 248 12.93 -1.74 -8.71
CA LEU A 248 12.90 -0.47 -9.41
C LEU A 248 13.07 -0.78 -10.90
N TYR A 249 12.01 -0.61 -11.67
CA TYR A 249 12.11 -0.68 -13.14
C TYR A 249 12.44 0.72 -13.68
N PRO A 250 13.56 0.89 -14.35
CA PRO A 250 13.76 2.09 -15.17
C PRO A 250 12.75 2.03 -16.31
N TYR A 251 11.81 2.96 -16.34
CA TYR A 251 10.92 3.13 -17.48
C TYR A 251 11.72 3.75 -18.60
N SER A 252 12.18 2.93 -19.55
CA SER A 252 12.73 3.39 -20.81
C SER A 252 11.56 3.61 -21.77
N GLU A 253 11.39 4.84 -22.25
CA GLU A 253 10.47 5.13 -23.36
C GLU A 253 10.85 4.26 -24.57
N PRO A 254 9.84 3.85 -25.40
CA PRO A 254 10.09 3.20 -26.69
C PRO A 254 10.76 4.13 -27.68
#